data_365b2a1e84d899e39666ce10bc559bb2
#
_entry.id   365b2a1e84d899e39666ce10bc559bb2
#
_cell.length_a   1.000
_cell.length_b   1.000
_cell.length_c   1.000
_cell.angle_alpha   90.00
_cell.angle_beta   90.00
_cell.angle_gamma   90.00
#
_symmetry.space_group_name_H-M   'P 1'
#
loop_
_entity.id
_entity.type
_entity.pdbx_description
1 polymer ?
#
loop_
_entity_poly.entity_id
_entity_poly.type
_entity_poly.pdbx_seq_one_letter_code
_entity_poly.pdbx_strand_id
1 'polypeptide(L)'
;MRYTYRHIGILTISLIVASCSFSKKQANNNHDKDMNPNVKLVVLDPGHFHASLLQKNPLASVNDTIRVYAPEGAEVKQYLNDINSYNQRAENPTSWKEEIYIGGDYLSRMLSDRQGDVVVLAGNNQKKTNYILEAIKAGYNVLSDKPLAINKKDFGLLIQAYQLAQERNLLLYDLMTERYDILNIIEKALLNNPDLFGELQKGSLNDPSVSMESVHHFFKNVSGKPLIRPVW
;
A
#
# COMPACT_ATOMS: atom_id res chain seq x y z
N MET A 1 -11.50 -48.91 71.51
CA MET A 1 -11.06 -47.84 70.58
C MET A 1 -12.29 -47.26 69.90
N ARG A 2 -12.67 -46.06 70.31
CA ARG A 2 -13.84 -45.32 69.68
C ARG A 2 -13.30 -44.32 68.75
N TYR A 3 -13.62 -44.41 67.42
CA TYR A 3 -13.36 -43.41 66.42
C TYR A 3 -14.55 -42.48 66.33
N THR A 4 -14.32 -41.18 66.59
CA THR A 4 -15.27 -40.11 66.42
C THR A 4 -15.12 -39.56 65.03
N TYR A 5 -16.19 -39.64 64.21
CA TYR A 5 -16.28 -38.94 62.89
C TYR A 5 -16.58 -37.48 63.12
N ARG A 6 -15.67 -36.62 62.61
CA ARG A 6 -15.88 -35.16 62.46
C ARG A 6 -16.63 -34.94 61.20
N HIS A 7 -17.80 -34.29 61.27
CA HIS A 7 -18.53 -33.80 60.12
C HIS A 7 -17.77 -32.66 59.50
N ILE A 8 -17.39 -32.82 58.21
CA ILE A 8 -16.88 -31.75 57.34
C ILE A 8 -18.11 -31.14 56.65
N GLY A 9 -18.43 -29.88 57.03
CA GLY A 9 -19.47 -29.12 56.38
C GLY A 9 -19.03 -28.71 54.96
N ILE A 10 -19.80 -29.14 53.96
CA ILE A 10 -19.62 -28.72 52.56
C ILE A 10 -20.19 -27.31 52.42
N LEU A 11 -19.30 -26.36 52.26
CA LEU A 11 -19.66 -24.97 51.93
C LEU A 11 -19.95 -24.91 50.43
N THR A 12 -21.20 -24.88 50.05
CA THR A 12 -21.61 -24.63 48.65
C THR A 12 -21.45 -23.17 48.33
N ILE A 13 -20.38 -22.86 47.58
CA ILE A 13 -20.19 -21.53 47.00
C ILE A 13 -21.07 -21.44 45.76
N SER A 14 -22.18 -20.71 45.87
CA SER A 14 -23.02 -20.35 44.71
C SER A 14 -22.27 -19.30 43.89
N LEU A 15 -21.70 -19.74 42.75
CA LEU A 15 -21.17 -18.79 41.72
C LEU A 15 -22.36 -18.09 41.06
N ILE A 16 -22.59 -16.86 41.41
CA ILE A 16 -23.46 -15.95 40.63
C ILE A 16 -22.71 -15.55 39.37
N VAL A 17 -23.01 -16.21 38.25
CA VAL A 17 -22.56 -15.80 36.95
C VAL A 17 -23.36 -14.54 36.56
N ALA A 18 -22.81 -13.39 36.85
CA ALA A 18 -23.31 -12.16 36.27
C ALA A 18 -23.01 -12.19 34.78
N SER A 19 -23.99 -12.57 33.96
CA SER A 19 -23.93 -12.42 32.52
C SER A 19 -23.93 -10.91 32.19
N CYS A 20 -22.74 -10.34 32.08
CA CYS A 20 -22.57 -9.06 31.39
C CYS A 20 -23.00 -9.26 29.95
N SER A 21 -24.25 -8.85 29.65
CA SER A 21 -24.70 -8.64 28.28
C SER A 21 -23.83 -7.54 27.68
N PHE A 22 -22.75 -7.90 27.00
CA PHE A 22 -22.04 -7.01 26.12
C PHE A 22 -22.99 -6.66 24.98
N SER A 23 -23.73 -5.59 25.17
CA SER A 23 -24.40 -4.91 24.06
C SER A 23 -23.30 -4.55 23.07
N LYS A 24 -23.21 -5.28 21.97
CA LYS A 24 -22.47 -4.86 20.78
C LYS A 24 -23.08 -3.52 20.37
N LYS A 25 -22.52 -2.41 20.86
CA LYS A 25 -22.64 -1.15 20.16
C LYS A 25 -22.05 -1.40 18.79
N GLN A 26 -22.89 -1.73 17.83
CA GLN A 26 -22.54 -1.60 16.41
C GLN A 26 -22.06 -0.16 16.28
N ALA A 27 -20.75 0.00 16.09
CA ALA A 27 -20.21 1.26 15.64
C ALA A 27 -20.96 1.55 14.33
N ASN A 28 -21.86 2.50 14.40
CA ASN A 28 -22.56 3.00 13.23
C ASN A 28 -21.49 3.67 12.36
N ASN A 29 -20.92 2.92 11.42
CA ASN A 29 -20.10 3.43 10.33
C ASN A 29 -20.99 4.18 9.32
N ASN A 30 -21.81 5.09 9.81
CA ASN A 30 -22.62 5.98 8.97
C ASN A 30 -21.78 7.12 8.36
N HIS A 31 -20.45 7.16 8.60
CA HIS A 31 -19.60 8.17 7.97
C HIS A 31 -19.29 7.91 6.48
N ASP A 32 -19.49 6.66 5.99
CA ASP A 32 -19.18 6.32 4.60
C ASP A 32 -20.36 6.53 3.62
N LYS A 33 -21.55 6.83 4.10
CA LYS A 33 -22.76 6.91 3.22
C LYS A 33 -22.98 8.28 2.57
N ASP A 34 -22.32 9.33 3.05
CA ASP A 34 -22.52 10.69 2.53
C ASP A 34 -21.28 11.28 1.81
N MET A 35 -20.20 10.52 1.67
CA MET A 35 -19.04 10.97 0.90
C MET A 35 -19.31 10.78 -0.59
N ASN A 36 -19.66 11.86 -1.25
CA ASN A 36 -19.68 11.91 -2.70
C ASN A 36 -18.25 11.58 -3.21
N PRO A 37 -18.04 10.54 -4.02
CA PRO A 37 -16.72 10.16 -4.50
C PRO A 37 -16.10 11.32 -5.28
N ASN A 38 -15.10 11.95 -4.70
CA ASN A 38 -14.56 13.22 -5.21
C ASN A 38 -13.08 13.12 -5.63
N VAL A 39 -12.33 12.18 -5.09
CA VAL A 39 -10.90 12.03 -5.41
C VAL A 39 -10.74 11.38 -6.79
N LYS A 40 -10.11 12.08 -7.71
CA LYS A 40 -9.82 11.59 -9.07
C LYS A 40 -8.39 11.07 -9.13
N LEU A 41 -8.24 9.77 -9.39
CA LEU A 41 -6.95 9.14 -9.55
C LEU A 41 -6.46 9.20 -10.99
N VAL A 42 -5.15 9.33 -11.11
CA VAL A 42 -4.39 9.22 -12.36
C VAL A 42 -3.33 8.15 -12.18
N VAL A 43 -3.31 7.15 -13.03
CA VAL A 43 -2.29 6.10 -13.04
C VAL A 43 -1.27 6.41 -14.14
N LEU A 44 -0.01 6.57 -13.77
CA LEU A 44 1.06 6.91 -14.69
C LEU A 44 2.06 5.75 -14.83
N ASP A 45 2.26 5.30 -16.07
CA ASP A 45 3.24 4.26 -16.46
C ASP A 45 3.17 3.00 -15.55
N PRO A 46 2.00 2.34 -15.44
CA PRO A 46 1.83 1.18 -14.56
C PRO A 46 2.67 0.00 -15.07
N GLY A 47 3.64 -0.42 -14.28
CA GLY A 47 4.58 -1.51 -14.64
C GLY A 47 4.75 -2.54 -13.53
N HIS A 48 4.05 -2.38 -12.43
CA HIS A 48 4.04 -3.29 -11.30
C HIS A 48 2.59 -3.53 -10.84
N PHE A 49 2.28 -4.76 -10.41
CA PHE A 49 0.91 -5.14 -10.02
C PHE A 49 0.33 -4.30 -8.86
N HIS A 50 1.18 -3.62 -8.10
CA HIS A 50 0.71 -2.69 -7.06
C HIS A 50 -0.14 -1.53 -7.62
N ALA A 51 0.03 -1.16 -8.90
CA ALA A 51 -0.84 -0.17 -9.53
C ALA A 51 -2.30 -0.62 -9.54
N SER A 52 -2.54 -1.89 -9.92
CA SER A 52 -3.89 -2.46 -9.96
C SER A 52 -4.44 -2.78 -8.56
N LEU A 53 -3.58 -3.10 -7.57
CA LEU A 53 -4.04 -3.40 -6.21
C LEU A 53 -4.82 -2.27 -5.54
N LEU A 54 -4.52 -1.02 -5.86
CA LEU A 54 -5.27 0.12 -5.34
C LEU A 54 -6.75 0.08 -5.76
N GLN A 55 -7.03 -0.53 -6.90
CA GLN A 55 -8.37 -0.69 -7.47
C GLN A 55 -8.99 -2.06 -7.21
N LYS A 56 -8.33 -2.92 -6.44
CA LYS A 56 -8.83 -4.27 -6.15
C LYS A 56 -10.18 -4.27 -5.47
N ASN A 57 -10.46 -3.26 -4.66
CA ASN A 57 -11.74 -3.06 -4.00
C ASN A 57 -12.24 -1.64 -4.28
N PRO A 58 -13.55 -1.41 -4.27
CA PRO A 58 -14.09 -0.06 -4.39
C PRO A 58 -13.66 0.79 -3.19
N LEU A 59 -13.35 2.05 -3.45
CA LEU A 59 -13.00 3.06 -2.44
C LEU A 59 -14.07 4.16 -2.44
N ALA A 60 -14.80 4.30 -1.34
CA ALA A 60 -15.96 5.19 -1.24
C ALA A 60 -15.66 6.66 -1.56
N SER A 61 -14.43 7.11 -1.29
CA SER A 61 -13.98 8.50 -1.56
C SER A 61 -13.39 8.71 -2.94
N VAL A 62 -13.24 7.67 -3.76
CA VAL A 62 -12.58 7.73 -5.06
C VAL A 62 -13.61 7.62 -6.18
N ASN A 63 -13.45 8.51 -7.19
CA ASN A 63 -14.26 8.43 -8.41
C ASN A 63 -14.02 7.11 -9.14
N ASP A 64 -15.06 6.53 -9.72
CA ASP A 64 -14.99 5.25 -10.44
C ASP A 64 -14.24 5.36 -11.78
N THR A 65 -14.01 6.57 -12.26
CA THR A 65 -13.30 6.83 -13.51
C THR A 65 -11.85 7.18 -13.23
N ILE A 66 -10.94 6.32 -13.71
CA ILE A 66 -9.50 6.42 -13.52
C ILE A 66 -8.85 6.81 -14.85
N ARG A 67 -7.98 7.81 -14.82
CA ARG A 67 -7.18 8.19 -16.00
C ARG A 67 -5.86 7.47 -16.01
N VAL A 68 -5.53 6.87 -17.16
CA VAL A 68 -4.31 6.10 -17.36
C VAL A 68 -3.48 6.75 -18.46
N TYR A 69 -2.24 7.12 -18.12
CA TYR A 69 -1.26 7.64 -19.08
C TYR A 69 -0.05 6.71 -19.12
N ALA A 70 0.23 6.11 -20.27
CA ALA A 70 1.29 5.11 -20.36
C ALA A 70 1.92 5.05 -21.76
N PRO A 71 3.17 4.56 -21.87
CA PRO A 71 3.69 4.11 -23.14
C PRO A 71 2.98 2.84 -23.59
N GLU A 72 3.04 2.53 -24.86
CA GLU A 72 2.59 1.22 -25.35
C GLU A 72 3.50 0.12 -24.79
N GLY A 73 2.91 -0.97 -24.31
CA GLY A 73 3.67 -2.08 -23.79
C GLY A 73 2.84 -3.20 -23.14
N ALA A 74 3.55 -4.28 -22.78
CA ALA A 74 2.93 -5.41 -22.10
C ALA A 74 2.48 -5.05 -20.67
N GLU A 75 3.13 -4.09 -20.04
CA GLU A 75 2.87 -3.71 -18.64
C GLU A 75 1.53 -3.00 -18.49
N VAL A 76 1.26 -2.00 -19.34
CA VAL A 76 -0.05 -1.33 -19.32
C VAL A 76 -1.17 -2.29 -19.71
N LYS A 77 -0.93 -3.23 -20.63
CA LYS A 77 -1.90 -4.27 -20.99
C LYS A 77 -2.20 -5.18 -19.79
N GLN A 78 -1.16 -5.57 -19.02
CA GLN A 78 -1.35 -6.37 -17.81
C GLN A 78 -2.18 -5.60 -16.77
N TYR A 79 -1.86 -4.33 -16.52
CA TYR A 79 -2.62 -3.50 -15.61
C TYR A 79 -4.12 -3.46 -15.99
N LEU A 80 -4.43 -3.20 -17.26
CA LEU A 80 -5.82 -3.17 -17.75
C LEU A 80 -6.53 -4.53 -17.63
N ASN A 81 -5.81 -5.64 -17.86
CA ASN A 81 -6.34 -6.97 -17.65
C ASN A 81 -6.67 -7.23 -16.18
N ASP A 82 -5.81 -6.79 -15.27
CA ASP A 82 -6.04 -6.92 -13.82
C ASP A 82 -7.33 -6.16 -13.42
N ILE A 83 -7.49 -4.91 -13.88
CA ILE A 83 -8.71 -4.13 -13.60
C ILE A 83 -9.96 -4.80 -14.17
N ASN A 84 -9.88 -5.27 -15.42
CA ASN A 84 -10.98 -6.01 -16.01
C ASN A 84 -11.33 -7.28 -15.21
N SER A 85 -10.32 -7.98 -14.68
CA SER A 85 -10.54 -9.15 -13.81
C SER A 85 -11.26 -8.79 -12.51
N TYR A 86 -10.94 -7.64 -11.91
CA TYR A 86 -11.64 -7.16 -10.72
C TYR A 86 -13.10 -6.76 -11.01
N ASN A 87 -13.35 -6.15 -12.17
CA ASN A 87 -14.69 -5.79 -12.59
C ASN A 87 -15.56 -7.02 -12.91
N GLN A 88 -14.97 -8.12 -13.38
CA GLN A 88 -15.69 -9.31 -13.84
C GLN A 88 -15.73 -10.46 -12.82
N ARG A 89 -15.05 -10.36 -11.69
CA ARG A 89 -15.03 -11.45 -10.71
C ARG A 89 -16.43 -11.71 -10.12
N ALA A 90 -16.69 -12.95 -9.77
CA ALA A 90 -18.00 -13.36 -9.25
C ALA A 90 -18.29 -12.81 -7.85
N GLU A 91 -17.24 -12.64 -7.02
CA GLU A 91 -17.35 -12.15 -5.65
C GLU A 91 -16.84 -10.72 -5.55
N ASN A 92 -17.65 -9.81 -5.02
CA ASN A 92 -17.33 -8.39 -4.82
C ASN A 92 -16.77 -7.73 -6.09
N PRO A 93 -17.46 -7.77 -7.24
CA PRO A 93 -16.98 -7.10 -8.46
C PRO A 93 -16.83 -5.60 -8.24
N THR A 94 -15.87 -5.00 -8.94
CA THR A 94 -15.71 -3.56 -9.00
C THR A 94 -16.40 -2.99 -10.25
N SER A 95 -16.40 -1.65 -10.40
CA SER A 95 -17.03 -0.96 -11.54
C SER A 95 -16.14 0.15 -12.09
N TRP A 96 -14.82 -0.08 -12.06
CA TRP A 96 -13.86 0.90 -12.55
C TRP A 96 -13.97 1.14 -14.04
N LYS A 97 -13.77 2.38 -14.46
CA LYS A 97 -13.77 2.83 -15.85
C LYS A 97 -12.44 3.51 -16.13
N GLU A 98 -11.67 2.98 -17.07
CA GLU A 98 -10.38 3.54 -17.44
C GLU A 98 -10.51 4.46 -18.66
N GLU A 99 -10.15 5.76 -18.50
CA GLU A 99 -9.89 6.68 -19.59
C GLU A 99 -8.41 6.61 -19.95
N ILE A 100 -8.08 5.98 -21.07
CA ILE A 100 -6.72 5.53 -21.39
C ILE A 100 -6.11 6.41 -22.47
N TYR A 101 -4.91 6.95 -22.20
CA TYR A 101 -4.03 7.55 -23.17
C TYR A 101 -2.75 6.71 -23.30
N ILE A 102 -2.47 6.23 -24.52
CA ILE A 102 -1.25 5.49 -24.86
C ILE A 102 -0.46 6.29 -25.88
N GLY A 103 0.77 6.69 -25.53
CA GLY A 103 1.63 7.45 -26.43
C GLY A 103 3.03 7.66 -25.87
N GLY A 104 3.97 8.05 -26.72
CA GLY A 104 5.35 8.32 -26.30
C GLY A 104 5.46 9.58 -25.42
N ASP A 105 4.49 10.46 -25.51
CA ASP A 105 4.39 11.73 -24.79
C ASP A 105 3.47 11.67 -23.57
N TYR A 106 3.16 10.45 -23.08
CA TYR A 106 2.21 10.20 -21.99
C TYR A 106 2.42 11.06 -20.73
N LEU A 107 3.68 11.34 -20.35
CA LEU A 107 3.97 12.21 -19.21
C LEU A 107 3.57 13.66 -19.48
N SER A 108 4.03 14.23 -20.61
CA SER A 108 3.70 15.62 -20.98
C SER A 108 2.21 15.79 -21.21
N ARG A 109 1.55 14.76 -21.74
CA ARG A 109 0.10 14.73 -21.90
C ARG A 109 -0.62 14.78 -20.57
N MET A 110 -0.25 13.93 -19.61
CA MET A 110 -0.80 13.97 -18.25
C MET A 110 -0.62 15.34 -17.61
N LEU A 111 0.59 15.92 -17.72
CA LEU A 111 0.92 17.20 -17.12
C LEU A 111 0.13 18.36 -17.73
N SER A 112 -0.17 18.30 -19.04
CA SER A 112 -0.97 19.32 -19.74
C SER A 112 -2.46 19.19 -19.48
N ASP A 113 -2.99 17.98 -19.46
CA ASP A 113 -4.42 17.73 -19.24
C ASP A 113 -4.88 18.12 -17.84
N ARG A 114 -4.04 17.92 -16.84
CA ARG A 114 -4.29 18.25 -15.44
C ARG A 114 -5.65 17.78 -14.91
N GLN A 115 -6.03 16.59 -15.31
CA GLN A 115 -7.35 16.01 -15.00
C GLN A 115 -7.24 14.97 -13.91
N GLY A 116 -7.09 15.39 -12.66
CA GLY A 116 -7.04 14.51 -11.52
C GLY A 116 -6.45 15.19 -10.30
N ASP A 117 -6.51 14.50 -9.16
CA ASP A 117 -6.08 15.01 -7.86
C ASP A 117 -4.84 14.29 -7.34
N VAL A 118 -4.72 12.99 -7.66
CA VAL A 118 -3.68 12.12 -7.13
C VAL A 118 -3.08 11.27 -8.23
N VAL A 119 -1.77 11.35 -8.41
CA VAL A 119 -1.01 10.47 -9.32
C VAL A 119 -0.54 9.22 -8.57
N VAL A 120 -0.88 8.06 -9.11
CA VAL A 120 -0.44 6.74 -8.63
C VAL A 120 0.73 6.27 -9.47
N LEU A 121 1.85 5.95 -8.82
CA LEU A 121 3.09 5.51 -9.44
C LEU A 121 3.48 4.11 -8.92
N ALA A 122 3.33 3.09 -9.74
CA ALA A 122 3.81 1.75 -9.45
C ALA A 122 4.32 1.10 -10.73
N GLY A 123 5.57 1.34 -11.05
CA GLY A 123 6.15 0.91 -12.33
C GLY A 123 7.66 1.05 -12.36
N ASN A 124 8.14 1.64 -13.44
CA ASN A 124 9.56 1.77 -13.75
C ASN A 124 10.30 2.61 -12.70
N ASN A 125 11.19 1.96 -11.90
CA ASN A 125 11.91 2.63 -10.84
C ASN A 125 12.93 3.65 -11.34
N GLN A 126 13.48 3.46 -12.55
CA GLN A 126 14.44 4.39 -13.15
C GLN A 126 13.81 5.77 -13.45
N LYS A 127 12.54 5.79 -13.82
CA LYS A 127 11.82 7.02 -14.18
C LYS A 127 11.03 7.61 -12.99
N LYS A 128 10.76 6.81 -11.99
CA LYS A 128 9.80 7.10 -10.92
C LYS A 128 10.08 8.41 -10.19
N THR A 129 11.32 8.66 -9.79
CA THR A 129 11.66 9.89 -9.07
C THR A 129 11.42 11.15 -9.90
N ASN A 130 11.69 11.07 -11.22
CA ASN A 130 11.35 12.18 -12.13
C ASN A 130 9.84 12.38 -12.25
N TYR A 131 9.07 11.29 -12.35
CA TYR A 131 7.60 11.37 -12.36
C TYR A 131 7.04 12.02 -11.09
N ILE A 132 7.58 11.64 -9.93
CA ILE A 132 7.21 12.24 -8.63
C ILE A 132 7.43 13.76 -8.68
N LEU A 133 8.64 14.19 -9.05
CA LEU A 133 9.00 15.61 -9.06
C LEU A 133 8.11 16.40 -10.03
N GLU A 134 7.92 15.90 -11.26
CA GLU A 134 7.12 16.58 -12.26
C GLU A 134 5.62 16.63 -11.90
N ALA A 135 5.08 15.57 -11.30
CA ALA A 135 3.71 15.55 -10.77
C ALA A 135 3.51 16.58 -9.65
N ILE A 136 4.43 16.65 -8.68
CA ILE A 136 4.40 17.65 -7.60
C ILE A 136 4.53 19.08 -8.16
N LYS A 137 5.44 19.32 -9.13
CA LYS A 137 5.54 20.61 -9.83
C LYS A 137 4.24 21.00 -10.53
N ALA A 138 3.55 20.04 -11.08
CA ALA A 138 2.25 20.27 -11.71
C ALA A 138 1.09 20.41 -10.70
N GLY A 139 1.31 20.24 -9.42
CA GLY A 139 0.30 20.42 -8.35
C GLY A 139 -0.56 19.19 -8.09
N TYR A 140 -0.09 18.00 -8.45
CA TYR A 140 -0.72 16.74 -8.06
C TYR A 140 -0.25 16.28 -6.68
N ASN A 141 -1.12 15.63 -5.94
CA ASN A 141 -0.71 14.73 -4.88
C ASN A 141 -0.13 13.45 -5.49
N VAL A 142 0.77 12.78 -4.79
CA VAL A 142 1.44 11.57 -5.31
C VAL A 142 1.37 10.43 -4.30
N LEU A 143 0.89 9.28 -4.77
CA LEU A 143 1.02 7.98 -4.11
C LEU A 143 1.98 7.12 -4.93
N SER A 144 3.14 6.79 -4.37
CA SER A 144 4.18 6.07 -5.10
C SER A 144 4.57 4.76 -4.43
N ASP A 145 4.60 3.68 -5.20
CA ASP A 145 5.14 2.40 -4.74
C ASP A 145 6.65 2.52 -4.44
N LYS A 146 7.10 1.72 -3.52
CA LYS A 146 8.54 1.60 -3.16
C LYS A 146 9.35 0.97 -4.32
N PRO A 147 10.65 1.27 -4.44
CA PRO A 147 11.36 2.42 -3.87
C PRO A 147 11.05 3.72 -4.60
N LEU A 148 11.13 4.86 -3.91
CA LEU A 148 10.90 6.18 -4.52
C LEU A 148 12.14 6.69 -5.25
N ALA A 149 13.32 6.24 -4.85
CA ALA A 149 14.60 6.53 -5.47
C ALA A 149 15.50 5.30 -5.43
N ILE A 150 16.36 5.12 -6.45
CA ILE A 150 17.23 3.94 -6.58
C ILE A 150 18.73 4.28 -6.59
N ASN A 151 19.07 5.55 -6.57
CA ASN A 151 20.47 6.02 -6.56
C ASN A 151 20.57 7.39 -5.88
N LYS A 152 21.82 7.84 -5.63
CA LYS A 152 22.11 9.11 -4.94
C LYS A 152 21.56 10.34 -5.68
N LYS A 153 21.60 10.34 -7.01
CA LYS A 153 21.07 11.46 -7.82
C LYS A 153 19.57 11.58 -7.64
N ASP A 154 18.87 10.47 -7.79
CA ASP A 154 17.42 10.43 -7.64
C ASP A 154 16.98 10.74 -6.21
N PHE A 155 17.77 10.33 -5.20
CA PHE A 155 17.51 10.71 -3.82
C PHE A 155 17.56 12.24 -3.63
N GLY A 156 18.50 12.93 -4.28
CA GLY A 156 18.52 14.40 -4.29
C GLY A 156 17.28 15.03 -4.91
N LEU A 157 16.78 14.48 -6.02
CA LEU A 157 15.52 14.92 -6.63
C LEU A 157 14.30 14.61 -5.73
N LEU A 158 14.32 13.48 -5.03
CA LEU A 158 13.27 13.12 -4.10
C LEU A 158 13.17 14.10 -2.93
N ILE A 159 14.30 14.52 -2.37
CA ILE A 159 14.34 15.56 -1.33
C ILE A 159 13.71 16.85 -1.83
N GLN A 160 14.05 17.29 -3.06
CA GLN A 160 13.43 18.47 -3.67
C GLN A 160 11.90 18.30 -3.83
N ALA A 161 11.46 17.11 -4.24
CA ALA A 161 10.03 16.81 -4.38
C ALA A 161 9.28 16.91 -3.05
N TYR A 162 9.86 16.40 -1.96
CA TYR A 162 9.28 16.51 -0.61
C TYR A 162 9.21 17.96 -0.13
N GLN A 163 10.27 18.73 -0.34
CA GLN A 163 10.30 20.17 0.03
C GLN A 163 9.21 20.94 -0.72
N LEU A 164 9.12 20.72 -2.04
CA LEU A 164 8.13 21.37 -2.86
C LEU A 164 6.69 20.93 -2.51
N ALA A 165 6.49 19.66 -2.20
CA ALA A 165 5.20 19.14 -1.75
C ALA A 165 4.76 19.83 -0.44
N GLN A 166 5.68 19.96 0.51
CA GLN A 166 5.42 20.67 1.77
C GLN A 166 5.07 22.15 1.55
N GLU A 167 5.85 22.86 0.72
CA GLU A 167 5.61 24.27 0.37
C GLU A 167 4.24 24.49 -0.27
N ARG A 168 3.78 23.52 -1.06
CA ARG A 168 2.51 23.59 -1.80
C ARG A 168 1.33 22.92 -1.12
N ASN A 169 1.52 22.43 0.09
CA ASN A 169 0.52 21.65 0.83
C ASN A 169 -0.01 20.45 0.03
N LEU A 170 0.89 19.73 -0.66
CA LEU A 170 0.60 18.53 -1.42
C LEU A 170 1.06 17.29 -0.67
N LEU A 171 0.34 16.19 -0.85
CA LEU A 171 0.72 14.88 -0.33
C LEU A 171 1.73 14.21 -1.26
N LEU A 172 2.86 13.78 -0.72
CA LEU A 172 3.77 12.83 -1.33
C LEU A 172 3.95 11.65 -0.36
N TYR A 173 3.40 10.50 -0.70
CA TYR A 173 3.33 9.34 0.18
C TYR A 173 3.79 8.06 -0.52
N ASP A 174 4.57 7.23 0.20
CA ASP A 174 4.98 5.92 -0.29
C ASP A 174 3.97 4.83 0.08
N LEU A 175 3.63 4.01 -0.89
CA LEU A 175 2.74 2.85 -0.73
C LEU A 175 3.56 1.62 -0.34
N MET A 176 3.78 1.41 0.94
CA MET A 176 4.36 0.17 1.46
C MET A 176 3.24 -0.77 1.90
N THR A 177 3.16 -1.92 1.22
CA THR A 177 2.07 -2.89 1.41
C THR A 177 1.98 -3.45 2.83
N GLU A 178 3.14 -3.64 3.48
CA GLU A 178 3.22 -4.25 4.81
C GLU A 178 3.27 -3.23 5.97
N ARG A 179 3.23 -1.93 5.69
CA ARG A 179 3.38 -0.89 6.74
C ARG A 179 2.37 -1.02 7.88
N TYR A 180 1.14 -1.38 7.54
CA TYR A 180 0.02 -1.51 8.48
C TYR A 180 -0.42 -2.95 8.70
N ASP A 181 0.37 -3.93 8.24
CA ASP A 181 0.13 -5.33 8.54
C ASP A 181 0.29 -5.57 10.04
N ILE A 182 -0.73 -6.19 10.66
CA ILE A 182 -0.77 -6.35 12.11
C ILE A 182 0.37 -7.25 12.63
N LEU A 183 0.77 -8.25 11.85
CA LEU A 183 1.86 -9.15 12.26
C LEU A 183 3.18 -8.40 12.27
N ASN A 184 3.47 -7.56 11.27
CA ASN A 184 4.67 -6.72 11.22
C ASN A 184 4.69 -5.67 12.35
N ILE A 185 3.52 -5.12 12.71
CA ILE A 185 3.39 -4.20 13.85
C ILE A 185 3.72 -4.91 15.16
N ILE A 186 3.16 -6.10 15.38
CA ILE A 186 3.40 -6.92 16.58
C ILE A 186 4.87 -7.36 16.62
N GLU A 187 5.42 -7.88 15.52
CA GLU A 187 6.82 -8.28 15.41
C GLU A 187 7.75 -7.12 15.79
N LYS A 188 7.54 -5.95 15.23
CA LYS A 188 8.32 -4.75 15.58
C LYS A 188 8.21 -4.40 17.06
N ALA A 189 7.03 -4.50 17.65
CA ALA A 189 6.83 -4.23 19.08
C ALA A 189 7.58 -5.23 19.95
N LEU A 190 7.54 -6.52 19.59
CA LEU A 190 8.25 -7.60 20.30
C LEU A 190 9.77 -7.45 20.19
N LEU A 191 10.30 -7.19 18.97
CA LEU A 191 11.73 -7.01 18.73
C LEU A 191 12.32 -5.77 19.44
N ASN A 192 11.50 -4.76 19.71
CA ASN A 192 11.90 -3.59 20.47
C ASN A 192 11.77 -3.78 22.00
N ASN A 193 11.37 -4.95 22.47
CA ASN A 193 11.33 -5.26 23.89
C ASN A 193 12.64 -5.95 24.32
N PRO A 194 13.54 -5.25 25.04
CA PRO A 194 14.83 -5.80 25.43
C PRO A 194 14.71 -7.00 26.39
N ASP A 195 13.63 -7.11 27.14
CA ASP A 195 13.41 -8.23 28.06
C ASP A 195 13.13 -9.56 27.33
N LEU A 196 12.66 -9.48 26.07
CA LEU A 196 12.37 -10.64 25.24
C LEU A 196 13.53 -11.05 24.32
N PHE A 197 14.13 -10.06 23.65
CA PHE A 197 15.11 -10.31 22.58
C PHE A 197 16.48 -9.65 22.84
N GLY A 198 16.66 -8.96 23.97
CA GLY A 198 17.84 -8.19 24.25
C GLY A 198 17.97 -6.92 23.41
N GLU A 199 19.18 -6.43 23.23
CA GLU A 199 19.45 -5.23 22.45
C GLU A 199 20.01 -5.58 21.07
N LEU A 200 19.68 -4.74 20.08
CA LEU A 200 20.23 -4.89 18.73
C LEU A 200 21.74 -4.68 18.75
N GLN A 201 22.48 -5.70 18.33
CA GLN A 201 23.94 -5.63 18.24
C GLN A 201 24.33 -4.72 17.07
N LYS A 202 25.35 -3.88 17.30
CA LYS A 202 25.94 -3.07 16.22
C LYS A 202 26.97 -3.92 15.49
N GLY A 203 26.82 -4.00 14.16
CA GLY A 203 27.79 -4.64 13.29
C GLY A 203 28.63 -3.63 12.51
N SER A 204 29.47 -4.13 11.63
CA SER A 204 30.25 -3.37 10.66
C SER A 204 30.05 -3.93 9.26
N LEU A 205 30.60 -3.28 8.24
CA LEU A 205 30.56 -3.81 6.87
C LEU A 205 31.29 -5.16 6.71
N ASN A 206 32.35 -5.37 7.51
CA ASN A 206 33.16 -6.59 7.47
C ASN A 206 32.69 -7.65 8.48
N ASP A 207 31.89 -7.25 9.46
CA ASP A 207 31.33 -8.12 10.50
C ASP A 207 29.88 -7.66 10.78
N PRO A 208 28.94 -7.95 9.88
CA PRO A 208 27.55 -7.51 10.02
C PRO A 208 26.85 -8.32 11.08
N SER A 209 26.19 -7.68 12.03
CA SER A 209 25.32 -8.36 13.01
C SER A 209 24.00 -8.83 12.42
N VAL A 210 23.60 -8.29 11.28
CA VAL A 210 22.44 -8.72 10.50
C VAL A 210 22.84 -8.83 9.04
N SER A 211 22.55 -9.96 8.41
CA SER A 211 22.72 -10.15 6.97
C SER A 211 21.39 -10.58 6.37
N MET A 212 21.11 -10.09 5.17
CA MET A 212 19.88 -10.41 4.44
C MET A 212 20.22 -10.74 3.00
N GLU A 213 19.69 -11.86 2.53
CA GLU A 213 19.76 -12.22 1.11
C GLU A 213 18.75 -11.41 0.32
N SER A 214 19.19 -10.81 -0.79
CA SER A 214 18.32 -10.10 -1.73
C SER A 214 18.14 -10.94 -3.00
N VAL A 215 16.90 -11.17 -3.38
CA VAL A 215 16.54 -11.88 -4.62
C VAL A 215 16.03 -10.88 -5.64
N HIS A 216 16.63 -10.90 -6.84
CA HIS A 216 16.20 -10.09 -7.97
C HIS A 216 15.74 -10.96 -9.13
N HIS A 217 14.51 -10.72 -9.60
CA HIS A 217 13.94 -11.44 -10.73
C HIS A 217 14.22 -10.70 -12.04
N PHE A 218 15.18 -11.18 -12.82
CA PHE A 218 15.52 -10.63 -14.14
C PHE A 218 14.44 -10.91 -15.19
N PHE A 219 13.74 -12.02 -15.05
CA PHE A 219 12.70 -12.45 -15.98
C PHE A 219 11.33 -12.34 -15.33
N LYS A 220 10.40 -11.79 -16.07
CA LYS A 220 9.01 -11.71 -15.67
C LYS A 220 8.14 -12.01 -16.88
N ASN A 221 7.06 -12.75 -16.68
CA ASN A 221 6.04 -12.93 -17.72
C ASN A 221 4.95 -11.86 -17.52
N VAL A 222 4.75 -11.01 -18.50
CA VAL A 222 3.77 -9.91 -18.43
C VAL A 222 2.88 -10.00 -19.66
N SER A 223 1.58 -10.21 -19.45
CA SER A 223 0.60 -10.45 -20.52
C SER A 223 1.06 -11.51 -21.54
N GLY A 224 1.59 -12.64 -21.04
CA GLY A 224 2.04 -13.74 -21.86
C GLY A 224 3.36 -13.52 -22.62
N LYS A 225 4.06 -12.39 -22.37
CA LYS A 225 5.35 -12.09 -23.00
C LYS A 225 6.47 -12.06 -21.96
N PRO A 226 7.62 -12.66 -22.25
CA PRO A 226 8.79 -12.54 -21.41
C PRO A 226 9.31 -11.10 -21.42
N LEU A 227 9.52 -10.55 -20.24
CA LEU A 227 10.11 -9.25 -20.03
C LEU A 227 11.42 -9.43 -19.25
N ILE A 228 12.52 -8.97 -19.81
CA ILE A 228 13.82 -8.92 -19.13
C ILE A 228 13.94 -7.57 -18.45
N ARG A 229 14.12 -7.58 -17.14
CA ARG A 229 14.29 -6.37 -16.35
C ARG A 229 15.75 -6.17 -15.98
N PRO A 230 16.27 -4.95 -16.07
CA PRO A 230 17.57 -4.62 -15.49
C PRO A 230 17.53 -4.70 -13.95
N VAL A 231 18.70 -4.60 -13.35
CA VAL A 231 18.88 -4.71 -11.89
C VAL A 231 18.13 -3.61 -11.10
N TRP A 232 17.87 -2.49 -11.73
CA TRP A 232 17.12 -1.38 -11.15
C TRP A 232 15.61 -1.49 -11.22
#